data_d01920978a90041ade2fe5a76e7e18ad
#
_entry.id   d01920978a90041ade2fe5a76e7e18ad
#
_cell.length_a   1.000
_cell.length_b   1.000
_cell.length_c   1.000
_cell.angle_alpha   90.00
_cell.angle_beta   90.00
_cell.angle_gamma   90.00
#
_symmetry.space_group_name_H-M   'P 1'
#
loop_
_entity.id
_entity.type
_entity.pdbx_description
1 polymer ?
#
loop_
_entity_poly.entity_id
_entity_poly.type
_entity_poly.pdbx_seq_one_letter_code
_entity_poly.pdbx_strand_id
1 'polypeptide(L)'
;IIWSPFIMDELAGLRDSAPPTINSDPTSPELASKTGFITNFSGPSNKKGAAWADIRYFGITADADTDEAKQFVMYSMDEGYASTLSIAPEGKFPVRRGNSSDPEAFTKAWSKLPVGVDRKAPLSDLYDPDVINNIVAGLDTANRWGVKEGELSRASKVINSQFINRITRLYIDDQIDVDEAVKMINDSLAKFK
;
A
#
# COMPACT_ATOMS: atom_id res chain seq x y z
N ILE A 1 3.82 -1.86 -12.77
CA ILE A 1 3.04 -0.79 -12.13
C ILE A 1 3.43 -0.73 -10.67
N ILE A 2 3.72 0.46 -10.15
CA ILE A 2 3.90 0.70 -8.73
C ILE A 2 2.58 1.24 -8.20
N TRP A 3 1.89 0.46 -7.36
CA TRP A 3 0.56 0.80 -6.87
C TRP A 3 0.31 0.30 -5.45
N SER A 4 -0.81 0.70 -4.90
CA SER A 4 -1.31 0.19 -3.62
C SER A 4 -2.22 -1.04 -3.84
N PRO A 5 -2.58 -1.79 -2.80
CA PRO A 5 -3.51 -2.92 -2.91
C PRO A 5 -4.90 -2.58 -3.44
N PHE A 6 -5.26 -1.30 -3.51
CA PHE A 6 -6.50 -0.86 -4.17
C PHE A 6 -6.66 -1.39 -5.60
N ILE A 7 -5.55 -1.60 -6.32
CA ILE A 7 -5.63 -2.13 -7.69
C ILE A 7 -6.16 -3.57 -7.73
N MET A 8 -6.17 -4.28 -6.62
CA MET A 8 -6.54 -5.70 -6.60
C MET A 8 -8.01 -5.92 -6.96
N ASP A 9 -8.92 -5.08 -6.51
CA ASP A 9 -10.33 -5.16 -6.87
C ASP A 9 -10.60 -4.65 -8.30
N GLU A 10 -9.80 -3.69 -8.76
CA GLU A 10 -9.84 -3.19 -10.13
C GLU A 10 -9.40 -4.25 -11.14
N LEU A 11 -8.25 -4.91 -10.90
CA LEU A 11 -7.75 -6.02 -11.74
C LEU A 11 -8.76 -7.16 -11.84
N ALA A 12 -9.47 -7.45 -10.74
CA ALA A 12 -10.48 -8.49 -10.69
C ALA A 12 -11.83 -8.09 -11.33
N GLY A 13 -11.96 -6.86 -11.83
CA GLY A 13 -13.18 -6.38 -12.45
C GLY A 13 -14.35 -6.17 -11.47
N LEU A 14 -14.05 -5.84 -10.20
CA LEU A 14 -15.05 -5.63 -9.17
C LEU A 14 -15.52 -4.17 -9.06
N ARG A 15 -15.01 -3.29 -9.91
CA ARG A 15 -15.25 -1.84 -9.87
C ARG A 15 -15.56 -1.30 -11.26
N ASP A 16 -16.78 -0.83 -11.49
CA ASP A 16 -17.21 -0.30 -12.79
C ASP A 16 -16.57 1.05 -13.16
N SER A 17 -16.09 1.80 -12.16
CA SER A 17 -15.36 3.05 -12.38
C SER A 17 -13.89 2.85 -12.78
N ALA A 18 -13.38 1.62 -12.69
CA ALA A 18 -12.02 1.29 -13.11
C ALA A 18 -11.93 1.12 -14.64
N PRO A 19 -10.74 1.26 -15.25
CA PRO A 19 -10.55 0.94 -16.66
C PRO A 19 -10.97 -0.51 -16.95
N PRO A 20 -11.73 -0.75 -18.03
CA PRO A 20 -12.21 -2.11 -18.34
C PRO A 20 -11.09 -3.05 -18.81
N THR A 21 -9.93 -2.49 -19.14
CA THR A 21 -8.73 -3.24 -19.55
C THR A 21 -7.48 -2.66 -18.93
N ILE A 22 -6.50 -3.53 -18.64
CA ILE A 22 -5.15 -3.14 -18.24
C ILE A 22 -4.17 -3.82 -19.19
N ASN A 23 -3.32 -3.02 -19.87
CA ASN A 23 -2.45 -3.48 -20.95
C ASN A 23 -3.18 -4.28 -22.04
N SER A 24 -4.38 -3.87 -22.41
CA SER A 24 -5.28 -4.55 -23.33
C SER A 24 -5.92 -5.83 -22.82
N ASP A 25 -5.59 -6.31 -21.64
CA ASP A 25 -6.26 -7.45 -21.01
C ASP A 25 -7.51 -6.99 -20.26
N PRO A 26 -8.67 -7.65 -20.46
CA PRO A 26 -9.87 -7.34 -19.72
C PRO A 26 -9.68 -7.55 -18.21
N THR A 27 -10.13 -6.59 -17.41
CA THR A 27 -10.19 -6.75 -15.96
C THR A 27 -11.18 -7.83 -15.59
N SER A 28 -10.72 -8.86 -14.89
CA SER A 28 -11.49 -10.07 -14.60
C SER A 28 -10.84 -10.90 -13.47
N PRO A 29 -11.57 -11.84 -12.85
CA PRO A 29 -10.96 -12.81 -11.95
C PRO A 29 -9.81 -13.61 -12.58
N GLU A 30 -9.86 -13.86 -13.88
CA GLU A 30 -8.77 -14.54 -14.60
C GLU A 30 -7.50 -13.67 -14.67
N LEU A 31 -7.61 -12.36 -14.92
CA LEU A 31 -6.48 -11.45 -14.88
C LEU A 31 -5.91 -11.36 -13.46
N ALA A 32 -6.76 -11.26 -12.45
CA ALA A 32 -6.35 -11.25 -11.05
C ALA A 32 -5.55 -12.51 -10.69
N SER A 33 -6.04 -13.69 -11.05
CA SER A 33 -5.36 -14.97 -10.75
C SER A 33 -3.99 -15.12 -11.39
N LYS A 34 -3.71 -14.40 -12.47
CA LYS A 34 -2.41 -14.37 -13.17
C LYS A 34 -1.49 -13.24 -12.73
N THR A 35 -1.94 -12.38 -11.82
CA THR A 35 -1.20 -11.21 -11.38
C THR A 35 -0.39 -11.52 -10.12
N GLY A 36 0.92 -11.25 -10.17
CA GLY A 36 1.81 -11.30 -9.02
C GLY A 36 2.10 -9.92 -8.46
N PHE A 37 2.46 -9.85 -7.19
CA PHE A 37 2.85 -8.61 -6.50
C PHE A 37 4.26 -8.75 -5.92
N ILE A 38 5.09 -7.75 -6.19
CA ILE A 38 6.40 -7.60 -5.55
C ILE A 38 6.23 -6.55 -4.46
N THR A 39 6.33 -6.96 -3.22
CA THR A 39 6.08 -6.11 -2.04
C THR A 39 7.34 -5.56 -1.40
N ASN A 40 8.52 -6.04 -1.84
CA ASN A 40 9.80 -5.60 -1.31
C ASN A 40 10.82 -5.52 -2.42
N PHE A 41 11.35 -4.33 -2.69
CA PHE A 41 12.35 -4.10 -3.72
C PHE A 41 13.75 -4.08 -3.12
N SER A 42 14.60 -5.01 -3.54
CA SER A 42 16.01 -5.04 -3.19
C SER A 42 16.88 -4.63 -4.39
N GLY A 43 18.07 -4.14 -4.10
CA GLY A 43 19.03 -3.72 -5.10
C GLY A 43 20.48 -3.91 -4.64
N PRO A 44 21.45 -3.53 -5.48
CA PRO A 44 22.87 -3.68 -5.15
C PRO A 44 23.26 -3.03 -3.83
N SER A 45 22.72 -1.85 -3.53
CA SER A 45 23.02 -1.08 -2.33
C SER A 45 22.12 -1.41 -1.13
N ASN A 46 20.98 -2.06 -1.34
CA ASN A 46 20.06 -2.47 -0.29
C ASN A 46 19.59 -3.91 -0.51
N LYS A 47 20.35 -4.85 0.02
CA LYS A 47 20.07 -6.28 -0.09
C LYS A 47 18.81 -6.72 0.70
N LYS A 48 18.45 -5.97 1.75
CA LYS A 48 17.25 -6.26 2.55
C LYS A 48 15.97 -5.84 1.84
N GLY A 49 16.09 -4.96 0.85
CA GLY A 49 14.95 -4.38 0.16
C GLY A 49 14.25 -3.30 0.97
N ALA A 50 13.24 -2.72 0.36
CA ALA A 50 12.39 -1.71 0.95
C ALA A 50 10.98 -1.79 0.37
N ALA A 51 9.99 -1.49 1.20
CA ALA A 51 8.61 -1.25 0.83
C ALA A 51 8.17 0.08 1.46
N TRP A 52 7.29 0.80 0.79
CA TRP A 52 6.72 2.03 1.35
C TRP A 52 5.38 1.74 2.00
N ALA A 53 5.16 2.30 3.20
CA ALA A 53 3.88 2.25 3.89
C ALA A 53 3.33 3.65 4.11
N ASP A 54 2.05 3.82 3.78
CA ASP A 54 1.22 4.93 4.25
C ASP A 54 0.42 4.44 5.47
N ILE A 55 0.56 5.13 6.60
CA ILE A 55 -0.10 4.76 7.85
C ILE A 55 -1.14 5.81 8.20
N ARG A 56 -2.36 5.36 8.45
CA ARG A 56 -3.44 6.19 8.93
C ARG A 56 -3.51 6.17 10.44
N TYR A 57 -3.84 7.31 11.02
CA TYR A 57 -3.86 7.51 12.47
C TYR A 57 -5.22 8.04 12.90
N PHE A 58 -5.65 7.66 14.10
CA PHE A 58 -6.66 8.40 14.83
C PHE A 58 -6.01 9.61 15.50
N GLY A 59 -6.60 10.77 15.35
CA GLY A 59 -6.22 11.99 16.06
C GLY A 59 -7.36 12.43 16.99
N ILE A 60 -7.01 12.74 18.24
CA ILE A 60 -7.95 13.35 19.20
C ILE A 60 -7.71 14.86 19.15
N THR A 61 -8.73 15.62 18.77
CA THR A 61 -8.65 17.10 18.73
C THR A 61 -8.64 17.68 20.13
N ALA A 62 -8.11 18.91 20.27
CA ALA A 62 -8.02 19.58 21.58
C ALA A 62 -9.40 19.86 22.21
N ASP A 63 -10.43 20.02 21.38
CA ASP A 63 -11.79 20.33 21.81
C ASP A 63 -12.68 19.09 22.04
N ALA A 64 -12.12 17.89 21.80
CA ALA A 64 -12.86 16.65 22.00
C ALA A 64 -12.99 16.32 23.52
N ASP A 65 -14.07 15.65 23.88
CA ASP A 65 -14.08 14.92 25.15
C ASP A 65 -13.02 13.80 25.08
N THR A 66 -11.95 14.01 25.85
CA THR A 66 -10.75 13.16 25.75
C THR A 66 -11.02 11.73 26.17
N ASP A 67 -11.89 11.52 27.15
CA ASP A 67 -12.14 10.17 27.69
C ASP A 67 -13.06 9.39 26.76
N GLU A 68 -14.11 10.02 26.22
CA GLU A 68 -14.98 9.39 25.21
C GLU A 68 -14.20 9.09 23.91
N ALA A 69 -13.38 10.06 23.44
CA ALA A 69 -12.56 9.87 22.25
C ALA A 69 -11.55 8.71 22.41
N LYS A 70 -10.91 8.58 23.59
CA LYS A 70 -10.04 7.44 23.90
C LYS A 70 -10.81 6.12 23.88
N GLN A 71 -12.00 6.06 24.49
CA GLN A 71 -12.84 4.86 24.50
C GLN A 71 -13.20 4.45 23.07
N PHE A 72 -13.57 5.41 22.21
CA PHE A 72 -13.85 5.13 20.80
C PHE A 72 -12.63 4.57 20.06
N VAL A 73 -11.45 5.17 20.25
CA VAL A 73 -10.21 4.67 19.63
C VAL A 73 -9.88 3.27 20.14
N MET A 74 -9.98 3.05 21.44
CA MET A 74 -9.73 1.72 22.05
C MET A 74 -10.69 0.68 21.49
N TYR A 75 -12.00 0.96 21.45
CA TYR A 75 -12.99 0.09 20.83
C TYR A 75 -12.66 -0.21 19.37
N SER A 76 -12.36 0.83 18.58
CA SER A 76 -12.05 0.69 17.14
C SER A 76 -10.80 -0.15 16.90
N MET A 77 -9.86 -0.15 17.82
CA MET A 77 -8.60 -0.91 17.73
C MET A 77 -8.66 -2.27 18.40
N ASP A 78 -9.73 -2.62 19.08
CA ASP A 78 -9.90 -3.90 19.77
C ASP A 78 -11.19 -4.62 19.34
N GLU A 79 -12.30 -4.48 20.03
CA GLU A 79 -13.55 -5.19 19.74
C GLU A 79 -14.11 -4.84 18.36
N GLY A 80 -14.06 -3.55 17.97
CA GLY A 80 -14.51 -3.02 16.68
C GLY A 80 -13.51 -3.21 15.53
N TYR A 81 -12.34 -3.80 15.78
CA TYR A 81 -11.25 -3.80 14.79
C TYR A 81 -11.59 -4.57 13.51
N ALA A 82 -12.21 -5.72 13.63
CA ALA A 82 -12.67 -6.51 12.48
C ALA A 82 -13.67 -5.74 11.61
N SER A 83 -14.62 -5.03 12.24
CA SER A 83 -15.57 -4.17 11.53
C SER A 83 -14.87 -3.00 10.82
N THR A 84 -13.89 -2.39 11.48
CA THR A 84 -13.08 -1.30 10.89
C THR A 84 -12.29 -1.81 9.67
N LEU A 85 -11.73 -3.00 9.72
CA LEU A 85 -11.03 -3.61 8.57
C LEU A 85 -11.96 -3.95 7.42
N SER A 86 -13.21 -4.31 7.69
CA SER A 86 -14.19 -4.70 6.67
C SER A 86 -14.65 -3.55 5.78
N ILE A 87 -14.35 -2.30 6.16
CA ILE A 87 -14.66 -1.12 5.34
C ILE A 87 -13.55 -0.91 4.32
N ALA A 88 -13.78 -1.24 3.06
CA ALA A 88 -12.80 -1.17 1.96
C ALA A 88 -11.46 -1.85 2.31
N PRO A 89 -11.45 -3.18 2.53
CA PRO A 89 -10.26 -3.91 2.98
C PRO A 89 -9.14 -3.92 1.93
N GLU A 90 -9.46 -3.75 0.64
CA GLU A 90 -8.49 -3.58 -0.45
C GLU A 90 -7.56 -2.37 -0.25
N GLY A 91 -8.00 -1.36 0.47
CA GLY A 91 -7.24 -0.15 0.76
C GLY A 91 -6.60 -0.13 2.14
N LYS A 92 -6.71 -1.20 2.92
CA LYS A 92 -6.25 -1.24 4.30
C LYS A 92 -5.58 -2.56 4.62
N PHE A 93 -4.39 -2.48 5.20
CA PHE A 93 -3.80 -3.62 5.89
C PHE A 93 -4.03 -3.53 7.39
N PRO A 94 -4.18 -4.67 8.06
CA PRO A 94 -4.27 -4.67 9.51
C PRO A 94 -2.93 -4.23 10.13
N VAL A 95 -2.93 -3.13 10.89
CA VAL A 95 -1.78 -2.72 11.71
C VAL A 95 -1.62 -3.62 12.94
N ARG A 96 -2.70 -4.21 13.43
CA ARG A 96 -2.68 -5.31 14.39
C ARG A 96 -2.75 -6.62 13.62
N ARG A 97 -1.76 -7.48 13.78
CA ARG A 97 -1.74 -8.80 13.11
C ARG A 97 -2.76 -9.75 13.70
N GLY A 98 -2.99 -9.67 14.99
CA GLY A 98 -3.92 -10.53 15.70
C GLY A 98 -4.15 -10.07 17.14
N ASN A 99 -4.56 -11.00 17.98
CA ASN A 99 -4.84 -10.82 19.38
C ASN A 99 -4.04 -11.84 20.22
N SER A 100 -4.27 -11.87 21.55
CA SER A 100 -3.55 -12.77 22.46
C SER A 100 -3.81 -14.25 22.22
N SER A 101 -4.97 -14.60 21.66
CA SER A 101 -5.35 -15.99 21.38
C SER A 101 -4.88 -16.47 20.00
N ASP A 102 -4.85 -15.59 19.01
CA ASP A 102 -4.28 -15.85 17.68
C ASP A 102 -3.49 -14.62 17.21
N PRO A 103 -2.16 -14.69 17.25
CA PRO A 103 -1.29 -13.56 16.87
C PRO A 103 -1.42 -13.13 15.41
N GLU A 104 -2.10 -13.89 14.56
CA GLU A 104 -2.30 -13.59 13.14
C GLU A 104 -3.78 -13.49 12.75
N ALA A 105 -4.70 -13.44 13.70
CA ALA A 105 -6.13 -13.48 13.45
C ALA A 105 -6.60 -12.44 12.42
N PHE A 106 -6.11 -11.21 12.51
CA PHE A 106 -6.53 -10.13 11.62
C PHE A 106 -5.88 -10.20 10.25
N THR A 107 -4.62 -10.63 10.15
CA THR A 107 -3.95 -10.82 8.86
C THR A 107 -4.54 -11.99 8.09
N LYS A 108 -4.88 -13.09 8.78
CA LYS A 108 -5.58 -14.23 8.19
C LYS A 108 -7.00 -13.89 7.75
N ALA A 109 -7.70 -13.05 8.53
CA ALA A 109 -9.06 -12.62 8.20
C ALA A 109 -9.09 -11.63 7.03
N TRP A 110 -8.05 -10.81 6.85
CA TRP A 110 -8.03 -9.73 5.87
C TRP A 110 -8.34 -10.19 4.45
N SER A 111 -7.69 -11.24 3.98
CA SER A 111 -7.90 -11.75 2.62
C SER A 111 -9.27 -12.37 2.37
N LYS A 112 -9.99 -12.70 3.44
CA LYS A 112 -11.35 -13.28 3.39
C LYS A 112 -12.44 -12.21 3.45
N LEU A 113 -12.07 -10.95 3.70
CA LEU A 113 -13.03 -9.85 3.70
C LEU A 113 -13.45 -9.52 2.26
N PRO A 114 -14.75 -9.25 2.02
CA PRO A 114 -15.23 -8.88 0.71
C PRO A 114 -14.63 -7.53 0.28
N VAL A 115 -13.97 -7.48 -0.87
CA VAL A 115 -13.45 -6.28 -1.52
C VAL A 115 -14.32 -5.89 -2.71
N GLY A 116 -14.11 -4.70 -3.26
CA GLY A 116 -14.82 -4.18 -4.41
C GLY A 116 -15.97 -3.24 -4.06
N VAL A 117 -16.52 -2.59 -5.06
CA VAL A 117 -17.59 -1.60 -4.92
C VAL A 117 -18.89 -2.12 -5.54
N ASP A 118 -18.89 -2.36 -6.85
CA ASP A 118 -20.09 -2.75 -7.61
C ASP A 118 -20.34 -4.26 -7.50
N ARG A 119 -19.29 -5.03 -7.45
CA ARG A 119 -19.27 -6.47 -7.17
C ARG A 119 -18.34 -6.73 -6.01
N LYS A 120 -18.64 -7.75 -5.20
CA LYS A 120 -17.84 -8.05 -4.01
C LYS A 120 -17.39 -9.51 -4.02
N ALA A 121 -16.10 -9.71 -3.76
CA ALA A 121 -15.53 -11.03 -3.55
C ALA A 121 -14.35 -10.93 -2.59
N PRO A 122 -14.03 -11.98 -1.81
CA PRO A 122 -12.81 -12.03 -1.01
C PRO A 122 -11.56 -12.08 -1.90
N LEU A 123 -10.49 -11.43 -1.49
CA LEU A 123 -9.20 -11.52 -2.21
C LEU A 123 -8.68 -12.96 -2.28
N SER A 124 -8.95 -13.77 -1.25
CA SER A 124 -8.60 -15.19 -1.22
C SER A 124 -9.26 -16.04 -2.31
N ASP A 125 -10.35 -15.56 -2.91
CA ASP A 125 -11.03 -16.27 -4.01
C ASP A 125 -10.51 -15.83 -5.38
N LEU A 126 -9.75 -14.75 -5.43
CA LEU A 126 -9.30 -14.09 -6.65
C LEU A 126 -7.80 -14.24 -6.91
N TYR A 127 -7.02 -14.34 -5.85
CA TYR A 127 -5.56 -14.36 -5.92
C TYR A 127 -4.99 -15.62 -5.28
N ASP A 128 -3.84 -16.06 -5.80
CA ASP A 128 -3.10 -17.18 -5.24
C ASP A 128 -2.73 -16.90 -3.77
N PRO A 129 -2.80 -17.92 -2.87
CA PRO A 129 -2.40 -17.78 -1.48
C PRO A 129 -0.99 -17.21 -1.28
N ASP A 130 -0.04 -17.54 -2.16
CA ASP A 130 1.32 -17.02 -2.08
C ASP A 130 1.37 -15.51 -2.37
N VAL A 131 0.53 -15.02 -3.27
CA VAL A 131 0.37 -13.58 -3.53
C VAL A 131 -0.14 -12.87 -2.27
N ILE A 132 -1.18 -13.39 -1.64
CA ILE A 132 -1.74 -12.84 -0.39
C ILE A 132 -0.69 -12.84 0.72
N ASN A 133 0.02 -13.96 0.91
CA ASN A 133 1.07 -14.07 1.92
C ASN A 133 2.22 -13.10 1.69
N ASN A 134 2.65 -12.92 0.43
CA ASN A 134 3.68 -11.93 0.08
C ASN A 134 3.26 -10.51 0.40
N ILE A 135 2.00 -10.16 0.13
CA ILE A 135 1.47 -8.82 0.46
C ILE A 135 1.48 -8.59 1.97
N VAL A 136 1.02 -9.55 2.75
CA VAL A 136 1.02 -9.48 4.22
C VAL A 136 2.45 -9.42 4.77
N ALA A 137 3.37 -10.21 4.23
CA ALA A 137 4.79 -10.20 4.63
C ALA A 137 5.47 -8.87 4.30
N GLY A 138 5.01 -8.14 3.29
CA GLY A 138 5.51 -6.80 2.95
C GLY A 138 5.39 -5.79 4.09
N LEU A 139 4.45 -6.00 5.02
CA LEU A 139 4.33 -5.18 6.23
C LEU A 139 5.56 -5.23 7.14
N ASP A 140 6.34 -6.31 7.11
CA ASP A 140 7.54 -6.47 7.93
C ASP A 140 8.70 -5.58 7.46
N THR A 141 8.72 -5.26 6.18
CA THR A 141 9.76 -4.43 5.55
C THR A 141 9.25 -3.03 5.19
N ALA A 142 7.99 -2.75 5.49
CA ALA A 142 7.36 -1.48 5.20
C ALA A 142 8.02 -0.33 5.96
N ASN A 143 8.35 0.73 5.25
CA ASN A 143 8.99 1.93 5.78
C ASN A 143 8.11 3.16 5.58
N ARG A 144 8.02 3.98 6.61
CA ARG A 144 7.39 5.30 6.56
C ARG A 144 8.45 6.31 6.18
N TRP A 145 8.59 6.52 4.89
CA TRP A 145 9.66 7.33 4.33
C TRP A 145 9.76 8.72 4.97
N GLY A 146 10.94 9.02 5.50
CA GLY A 146 11.26 10.26 6.18
C GLY A 146 10.76 10.37 7.63
N VAL A 147 9.83 9.51 8.07
CA VAL A 147 9.26 9.60 9.44
C VAL A 147 10.20 9.02 10.47
N LYS A 148 10.70 7.81 10.21
CA LYS A 148 11.63 7.13 11.13
C LYS A 148 12.96 7.86 11.27
N GLU A 149 13.40 8.48 10.19
CA GLU A 149 14.66 9.23 10.10
C GLU A 149 14.53 10.67 10.63
N GLY A 150 13.33 11.15 10.97
CA GLY A 150 13.08 12.54 11.34
C GLY A 150 13.16 13.53 10.17
N GLU A 151 13.11 13.03 8.92
CA GLU A 151 13.31 13.77 7.68
C GLU A 151 12.00 14.05 6.93
N LEU A 152 10.89 14.15 7.64
CA LEU A 152 9.58 14.31 7.02
C LEU A 152 9.47 15.56 6.15
N SER A 153 10.09 16.68 6.58
CA SER A 153 10.12 17.92 5.80
C SER A 153 10.85 17.74 4.47
N ARG A 154 11.98 17.03 4.49
CA ARG A 154 12.77 16.71 3.30
C ARG A 154 12.00 15.78 2.37
N ALA A 155 11.40 14.72 2.92
CA ALA A 155 10.56 13.79 2.17
C ALA A 155 9.38 14.50 1.49
N SER A 156 8.70 15.41 2.19
CA SER A 156 7.63 16.24 1.61
C SER A 156 8.13 17.10 0.44
N LYS A 157 9.29 17.75 0.57
CA LYS A 157 9.86 18.54 -0.53
C LYS A 157 10.16 17.69 -1.75
N VAL A 158 10.72 16.49 -1.55
CA VAL A 158 11.01 15.54 -2.63
C VAL A 158 9.71 15.11 -3.34
N ILE A 159 8.68 14.73 -2.60
CA ILE A 159 7.38 14.34 -3.17
C ILE A 159 6.77 15.51 -3.96
N ASN A 160 6.68 16.69 -3.35
CA ASN A 160 6.04 17.86 -3.96
C ASN A 160 6.78 18.36 -5.22
N SER A 161 8.09 18.14 -5.30
CA SER A 161 8.89 18.56 -6.46
C SER A 161 8.58 17.77 -7.73
N GLN A 162 8.01 16.56 -7.60
CA GLN A 162 7.65 15.68 -8.73
C GLN A 162 8.84 15.30 -9.64
N PHE A 163 10.09 15.55 -9.24
CA PHE A 163 11.24 15.34 -10.13
C PHE A 163 11.43 13.86 -10.48
N ILE A 164 11.14 12.94 -9.57
CA ILE A 164 11.23 11.49 -9.82
C ILE A 164 10.29 11.12 -10.97
N ASN A 165 9.05 11.57 -10.91
CA ASN A 165 8.06 11.30 -11.95
C ASN A 165 8.50 11.86 -13.31
N ARG A 166 9.07 13.10 -13.33
CA ARG A 166 9.58 13.71 -14.57
C ARG A 166 10.74 12.94 -15.16
N ILE A 167 11.72 12.53 -14.33
CA ILE A 167 12.89 11.77 -14.79
C ILE A 167 12.47 10.38 -15.27
N THR A 168 11.58 9.71 -14.53
CA THR A 168 11.02 8.42 -14.96
C THR A 168 10.33 8.54 -16.32
N ARG A 169 9.60 9.63 -16.54
CA ARG A 169 8.97 9.88 -17.83
C ARG A 169 9.97 10.02 -18.97
N LEU A 170 11.05 10.80 -18.77
CA LEU A 170 12.11 10.92 -19.77
C LEU A 170 12.72 9.57 -20.14
N TYR A 171 12.91 8.70 -19.15
CA TYR A 171 13.41 7.34 -19.38
C TYR A 171 12.38 6.47 -20.16
N ILE A 172 11.10 6.52 -19.80
CA ILE A 172 10.04 5.76 -20.51
C ILE A 172 9.89 6.23 -21.96
N ASP A 173 10.06 7.52 -22.20
CA ASP A 173 9.98 8.13 -23.53
C ASP A 173 11.31 8.02 -24.33
N ASP A 174 12.24 7.16 -23.90
CA ASP A 174 13.56 6.89 -24.53
C ASP A 174 14.43 8.14 -24.75
N GLN A 175 14.23 9.20 -23.94
CA GLN A 175 15.00 10.45 -24.05
C GLN A 175 16.30 10.42 -23.26
N ILE A 176 16.41 9.55 -22.27
CA ILE A 176 17.60 9.32 -21.44
C ILE A 176 17.75 7.83 -21.17
N ASP A 177 18.98 7.39 -20.91
CA ASP A 177 19.23 6.04 -20.45
C ASP A 177 19.10 5.88 -18.92
N VAL A 178 19.24 4.65 -18.42
CA VAL A 178 19.09 4.35 -17.01
C VAL A 178 20.18 5.00 -16.16
N ASP A 179 21.40 5.10 -16.64
CA ASP A 179 22.52 5.68 -15.91
C ASP A 179 22.35 7.19 -15.77
N GLU A 180 21.90 7.86 -16.83
CA GLU A 180 21.54 9.28 -16.81
C GLU A 180 20.34 9.53 -15.89
N ALA A 181 19.31 8.69 -15.93
CA ALA A 181 18.15 8.80 -15.03
C ALA A 181 18.56 8.69 -13.55
N VAL A 182 19.40 7.71 -13.21
CA VAL A 182 19.92 7.52 -11.84
C VAL A 182 20.77 8.73 -11.42
N LYS A 183 21.64 9.24 -12.31
CA LYS A 183 22.43 10.44 -12.03
C LYS A 183 21.54 11.65 -11.77
N MET A 184 20.54 11.91 -12.62
CA MET A 184 19.60 13.02 -12.46
C MET A 184 18.80 12.95 -11.15
N ILE A 185 18.39 11.74 -10.74
CA ILE A 185 17.70 11.52 -9.46
C ILE A 185 18.63 11.87 -8.30
N ASN A 186 19.86 11.36 -8.30
CA ASN A 186 20.83 11.64 -7.24
C ASN A 186 21.18 13.13 -7.13
N ASP A 187 21.42 13.79 -8.26
CA ASP A 187 21.71 15.23 -8.32
C ASP A 187 20.52 16.06 -7.80
N SER A 188 19.30 15.61 -8.07
CA SER A 188 18.09 16.26 -7.58
C SER A 188 17.91 16.05 -6.09
N LEU A 189 18.11 14.84 -5.58
CA LEU A 189 18.03 14.52 -4.14
C LEU A 189 19.04 15.34 -3.32
N ALA A 190 20.23 15.59 -3.86
CA ALA A 190 21.28 16.37 -3.20
C ALA A 190 20.87 17.83 -2.94
N LYS A 191 19.91 18.37 -3.69
CA LYS A 191 19.39 19.74 -3.52
C LYS A 191 18.43 19.89 -2.33
N PHE A 192 17.89 18.80 -1.83
CA PHE A 192 16.95 18.77 -0.70
C PHE A 192 17.68 18.43 0.61
N LYS A 193 18.72 19.15 0.92
CA LYS A 193 19.42 19.02 2.22
C LYS A 193 18.66 19.75 3.32
#